data_510c30d3984960c7369e2563e4cfd94c
#
_entry.id   510c30d3984960c7369e2563e4cfd94c
#
_cell.length_a   1.000
_cell.length_b   1.000
_cell.length_c   1.000
_cell.angle_alpha   90.00
_cell.angle_beta   90.00
_cell.angle_gamma   90.00
#
_symmetry.space_group_name_H-M   'P 1'
#
loop_
_entity.id
_entity.type
_entity.pdbx_description
1 polymer ?
#
loop_
_entity_poly.entity_id
_entity_poly.type
_entity_poly.pdbx_seq_one_letter_code
_entity_poly.pdbx_strand_id
1 'polypeptide(L)' 'MNEVRILWVDDEVDLLKSHVLFLRGKGYDVDTCNNGADAIEMVRTTPYDLIILDEMMPGMTGLETLPKIKEVRPTTP' A
#
# COMPACT_ATOMS: atom_id res chain seq x y z
N MET A 1 18.16 -12.50 5.38
CA MET A 1 17.59 -11.31 6.03
C MET A 1 16.32 -10.91 5.30
N ASN A 2 15.26 -10.66 6.03
CA ASN A 2 13.98 -10.32 5.42
C ASN A 2 13.91 -8.84 5.13
N GLU A 3 13.54 -8.50 3.91
CA GLU A 3 13.25 -7.11 3.55
C GLU A 3 11.86 -6.74 4.07
N VAL A 4 11.73 -5.52 4.55
CA VAL A 4 10.42 -4.98 4.90
C VAL A 4 9.68 -4.65 3.59
N ARG A 5 8.50 -5.23 3.45
CA ARG A 5 7.68 -5.04 2.25
C ARG A 5 6.54 -4.10 2.55
N ILE A 6 6.47 -3.02 1.77
CA ILE A 6 5.51 -1.94 1.96
C ILE A 6 4.62 -1.83 0.73
N LEU A 7 3.30 -1.71 0.96
CA LEU A 7 2.36 -1.33 -0.08
C LEU A 7 1.96 0.13 0.14
N TRP A 8 2.16 0.97 -0.85
CA TRP A 8 1.78 2.38 -0.81
C TRP A 8 0.65 2.61 -1.79
N VAL A 9 -0.53 2.96 -1.25
CA VAL A 9 -1.75 3.16 -2.02
C VAL A 9 -2.10 4.64 -2.02
N ASP A 10 -2.01 5.27 -3.20
CA ASP A 10 -2.22 6.71 -3.35
C ASP A 10 -2.56 6.99 -4.81
N ASP A 11 -3.65 7.72 -5.08
CA ASP A 11 -4.03 8.05 -6.45
C ASP A 11 -3.02 8.94 -7.15
N GLU A 12 -2.17 9.62 -6.39
CA GLU A 12 -1.10 10.47 -6.90
C GLU A 12 0.28 9.82 -6.72
N VAL A 13 0.34 8.50 -6.66
CA VAL A 13 1.60 7.77 -6.39
C VAL A 13 2.70 8.11 -7.42
N ASP A 14 2.32 8.43 -8.66
CA ASP A 14 3.29 8.82 -9.67
C ASP A 14 3.99 10.14 -9.33
N LEU A 15 3.35 11.01 -8.57
CA LEU A 15 3.95 12.26 -8.08
C LEU A 15 4.85 12.03 -6.89
N LEU A 16 4.78 10.84 -6.28
CA LEU A 16 5.55 10.48 -5.09
C LEU A 16 6.75 9.59 -5.41
N LYS A 17 7.17 9.54 -6.67
CA LYS A 17 8.29 8.71 -7.11
C LYS A 17 9.55 8.92 -6.29
N SER A 18 9.85 10.17 -5.93
CA SER A 18 11.04 10.49 -5.13
C SER A 18 10.99 9.82 -3.77
N HIS A 19 9.81 9.81 -3.14
CA HIS A 19 9.62 9.18 -1.83
C HIS A 19 9.75 7.66 -1.93
N VAL A 20 9.19 7.08 -2.97
CA VAL A 20 9.27 5.63 -3.21
C VAL A 20 10.73 5.24 -3.45
N LEU A 21 11.45 5.98 -4.28
CA LEU A 21 12.87 5.72 -4.54
C LEU A 21 13.71 5.86 -3.28
N PHE A 22 13.39 6.82 -2.43
CA PHE A 22 14.08 7.01 -1.16
C PHE A 22 13.93 5.77 -0.27
N LEU A 23 12.69 5.26 -0.14
CA LEU A 23 12.43 4.07 0.67
C LEU A 23 13.13 2.84 0.09
N ARG A 24 13.10 2.67 -1.22
CA ARG A 24 13.81 1.58 -1.87
C ARG A 24 15.31 1.67 -1.65
N GLY A 25 15.86 2.88 -1.66
CA GLY A 25 17.26 3.12 -1.38
C GLY A 25 17.66 2.77 0.06
N LYS A 26 16.70 2.75 0.98
CA LYS A 26 16.93 2.35 2.38
C LYS A 26 16.77 0.84 2.57
N GLY A 27 16.50 0.09 1.53
CA GLY A 27 16.37 -1.36 1.62
C GLY A 27 14.95 -1.86 1.77
N TYR A 28 13.95 -0.99 1.68
CA TYR A 28 12.55 -1.41 1.70
C TYR A 28 12.10 -1.87 0.32
N ASP A 29 11.27 -2.92 0.30
CA ASP A 29 10.63 -3.37 -0.92
C ASP A 29 9.26 -2.68 -1.00
N VAL A 30 9.09 -1.76 -1.93
CA VAL A 30 7.90 -0.93 -2.02
C VAL A 30 7.13 -1.23 -3.30
N ASP A 31 5.90 -1.72 -3.14
CA ASP A 31 4.94 -1.83 -4.23
C ASP A 31 3.98 -0.65 -4.13
N THR A 32 3.49 -0.18 -5.27
CA THR A 32 2.56 0.94 -5.31
C THR A 32 1.32 0.57 -6.11
N CYS A 33 0.19 1.18 -5.74
CA CYS A 33 -1.00 1.15 -6.56
C CYS A 33 -1.77 2.45 -6.34
N ASN A 34 -2.72 2.74 -7.22
CA ASN A 34 -3.38 4.04 -7.24
C ASN A 34 -4.86 3.99 -6.89
N ASN A 35 -5.34 2.88 -6.38
CA ASN A 35 -6.75 2.76 -5.99
C ASN A 35 -6.93 1.65 -4.97
N GLY A 36 -8.06 1.69 -4.24
CA GLY A 36 -8.35 0.76 -3.16
C GLY A 36 -8.67 -0.66 -3.64
N ALA A 37 -9.32 -0.79 -4.80
CA ALA A 37 -9.67 -2.11 -5.32
C ALA A 37 -8.43 -2.92 -5.66
N ASP A 38 -7.44 -2.30 -6.31
CA ASP A 38 -6.18 -2.96 -6.61
C ASP A 38 -5.41 -3.27 -5.34
N ALA A 39 -5.45 -2.38 -4.34
CA ALA A 39 -4.79 -2.61 -3.06
C ALA A 39 -5.34 -3.86 -2.39
N ILE A 40 -6.64 -4.06 -2.39
CA ILE A 40 -7.28 -5.25 -1.80
C ILE A 40 -6.78 -6.52 -2.49
N GLU A 41 -6.72 -6.52 -3.82
CA GLU A 41 -6.21 -7.67 -4.55
C GLU A 41 -4.73 -7.94 -4.27
N MET A 42 -3.93 -6.88 -4.16
CA MET A 42 -2.51 -7.03 -3.87
C MET A 42 -2.28 -7.63 -2.49
N VAL A 43 -3.04 -7.22 -1.47
CA VAL A 43 -2.87 -7.79 -0.12
C VAL A 43 -3.35 -9.23 -0.02
N ARG A 44 -4.23 -9.66 -0.92
CA ARG A 44 -4.65 -11.07 -0.97
C ARG A 44 -3.53 -11.99 -1.42
N THR A 45 -2.70 -11.51 -2.34
CA THR A 45 -1.67 -12.33 -2.98
C THR A 45 -0.28 -12.14 -2.38
N THR A 46 -0.05 -11.03 -1.69
CA THR A 46 1.28 -10.68 -1.19
C THR A 46 1.19 -10.24 0.27
N PRO A 47 1.98 -10.83 1.16
CA PRO A 47 2.04 -10.36 2.55
C PRO A 47 2.89 -9.10 2.64
N TYR A 48 2.30 -8.03 3.15
CA TYR A 48 3.01 -6.77 3.39
C TYR A 48 3.22 -6.56 4.88
N ASP A 49 4.36 -5.95 5.22
CA ASP A 49 4.68 -5.61 6.60
C ASP A 49 4.03 -4.29 7.02
N LEU A 50 3.81 -3.41 6.04
CA LEU A 50 3.20 -2.10 6.28
C LEU A 50 2.39 -1.70 5.05
N ILE A 51 1.23 -1.08 5.28
CA ILE A 51 0.39 -0.54 4.22
C ILE A 51 0.17 0.95 4.49
N ILE A 52 0.53 1.78 3.52
CA ILE A 52 0.30 3.23 3.58
C ILE A 52 -0.89 3.53 2.66
N LEU A 53 -1.96 4.09 3.23
CA LEU A 53 -3.18 4.40 2.50
C LEU A 53 -3.42 5.90 2.46
N ASP A 54 -3.63 6.42 1.25
CA ASP A 54 -4.14 7.76 1.08
C ASP A 54 -5.64 7.78 1.37
N GLU A 55 -6.12 8.82 2.04
CA GLU A 55 -7.53 8.98 2.37
C GLU A 55 -8.37 9.36 1.14
N MET A 56 -7.82 10.18 0.27
CA MET A 56 -8.55 10.76 -0.86
C MET A 56 -8.22 10.04 -2.16
N MET A 57 -8.97 8.97 -2.45
CA MET A 57 -8.81 8.19 -3.69
C MET A 57 -10.13 8.10 -4.44
N PRO A 58 -10.11 8.16 -5.79
CA PRO A 58 -11.33 7.99 -6.57
C PRO A 58 -11.97 6.61 -6.34
N GLY A 59 -13.29 6.59 -6.22
CA GLY A 59 -14.05 5.35 -6.11
C GLY A 59 -14.11 4.78 -4.71
N MET A 60 -12.97 4.67 -4.04
CA MET A 60 -12.90 4.10 -2.70
C MET A 60 -11.87 4.85 -1.87
N THR A 61 -12.28 5.47 -0.78
CA THR A 61 -11.37 6.20 0.12
C THR A 61 -10.51 5.25 0.93
N GLY A 62 -9.49 5.80 1.60
CA GLY A 62 -8.67 5.03 2.53
C GLY A 62 -9.50 4.44 3.65
N LEU A 63 -10.45 5.21 4.20
CA LEU A 63 -11.34 4.71 5.26
C LEU A 63 -12.25 3.60 4.79
N GLU A 64 -12.69 3.62 3.54
CA GLU A 64 -13.51 2.55 2.97
C GLU A 64 -12.67 1.32 2.64
N THR A 65 -11.43 1.52 2.22
CA THR A 65 -10.51 0.45 1.83
C THR A 65 -9.99 -0.32 3.05
N LEU A 66 -9.70 0.39 4.13
CA LEU A 66 -9.06 -0.19 5.31
C LEU A 66 -9.81 -1.39 5.91
N PRO A 67 -11.14 -1.34 6.12
CA PRO A 67 -11.84 -2.52 6.65
C PRO A 67 -11.72 -3.74 5.75
N LYS A 68 -11.71 -3.54 4.43
CA LYS A 68 -11.60 -4.64 3.47
C LYS A 68 -10.21 -5.27 3.50
N ILE A 69 -9.18 -4.46 3.65
CA ILE A 69 -7.81 -4.95 3.83
C ILE A 69 -7.70 -5.72 5.14
N LYS A 70 -8.30 -5.23 6.21
CA LYS A 70 -8.27 -5.90 7.52
C LYS A 70 -9.02 -7.22 7.51
N GLU A 71 -10.03 -7.40 6.67
CA GLU A 71 -10.67 -8.71 6.48
C GLU A 71 -9.69 -9.73 5.93
N VAL A 72 -8.83 -9.32 5.00
CA VAL A 72 -7.86 -10.21 4.34
C VAL A 72 -6.61 -10.39 5.22
N ARG A 73 -6.13 -9.31 5.83
CA ARG A 73 -4.91 -9.30 6.63
C ARG A 73 -5.14 -8.56 7.95
N PRO A 74 -5.78 -9.19 8.95
CA PRO A 74 -6.19 -8.49 10.17
C PRO A 74 -5.04 -7.90 10.99
N THR A 75 -3.85 -8.47 10.87
CA THR A 75 -2.71 -8.07 11.71
C THR A 75 -1.67 -7.20 11.00
N THR A 76 -1.85 -6.91 9.70
CA THR A 76 -0.91 -6.06 8.97
C THR A 76 -1.16 -4.59 9.32
N PRO A 77 -0.14 -3.87 9.82
CA PRO A 77 -0.27 -2.44 10.11
C PRO A 77 -0.49 -1.57 8.88
#